data_c1ccbc7bcdd3eb08d0ea572fe8fb5332
#
_entry.id   c1ccbc7bcdd3eb08d0ea572fe8fb5332
#
_cell.length_a   1.000
_cell.length_b   1.000
_cell.length_c   1.000
_cell.angle_alpha   90.00
_cell.angle_beta   90.00
_cell.angle_gamma   90.00
#
_symmetry.space_group_name_H-M   'P 1'
#
loop_
_entity.id
_entity.type
_entity.pdbx_description
1 polymer ?
#
loop_
_entity_poly.entity_id
_entity_poly.type
_entity_poly.pdbx_seq_one_letter_code
_entity_poly.pdbx_strand_id
1 'polypeptide(L)'
;MRLQARTLFRLDGGGRMASTSEEPPFSAPRMFFGRTAGGNVWHLRHDLPGEQAENLAALLEREPPLGVQGAEPGCLAQAIVILARDQPVTAIYRGPAFVFDASPGSQLAVSEAIGREALDPLPRTASPRAIGEGETVRFHRQLREMGWSEPLNAAQQPCYVVEADGAIVALCHSSRSSPTAAEAGVSTAPDYRRRGFARGVVQSWAADVIAGGRVAFYSTSWENAASRAIAGGLGLRFFGEDCHIT
;
A
#
# COMPACT_ATOMS: atom_id res chain seq x y z
N MET A 1 -4.14 11.07 3.89
CA MET A 1 -2.71 11.03 4.24
C MET A 1 -2.44 10.73 5.72
N ARG A 2 -2.95 11.51 6.71
CA ARG A 2 -2.68 11.23 8.15
C ARG A 2 -3.13 9.84 8.60
N LEU A 3 -4.30 9.39 8.16
CA LEU A 3 -4.79 8.05 8.48
C LEU A 3 -3.92 6.97 7.83
N GLN A 4 -3.50 7.17 6.58
CA GLN A 4 -2.61 6.25 5.89
C GLN A 4 -1.27 6.14 6.64
N ALA A 5 -0.63 7.26 6.99
CA ALA A 5 0.63 7.23 7.75
C ALA A 5 0.52 6.41 9.06
N ARG A 6 -0.59 6.57 9.80
CA ARG A 6 -0.88 5.78 11.02
C ARG A 6 -1.21 4.31 10.74
N THR A 7 -1.60 3.97 9.52
CA THR A 7 -1.79 2.59 9.08
C THR A 7 -0.46 1.97 8.68
N LEU A 8 0.42 2.75 8.06
CA LEU A 8 1.73 2.29 7.61
C LEU A 8 2.76 2.16 8.74
N PHE A 9 2.67 3.01 9.77
CA PHE A 9 3.69 3.12 10.82
C PHE A 9 3.10 3.17 12.23
N ARG A 10 3.83 2.57 13.17
CA ARG A 10 3.61 2.76 14.60
C ARG A 10 4.31 4.05 15.02
N LEU A 11 3.51 5.00 15.52
CA LEU A 11 4.01 6.29 15.98
C LEU A 11 4.15 6.29 17.51
N ASP A 12 5.18 6.96 18.02
CA ASP A 12 5.35 7.22 19.44
C ASP A 12 4.47 8.40 19.91
N GLY A 13 4.54 8.73 21.20
CA GLY A 13 3.78 9.83 21.81
C GLY A 13 4.12 11.22 21.25
N GLY A 14 5.27 11.38 20.61
CA GLY A 14 5.71 12.60 19.93
C GLY A 14 5.35 12.62 18.44
N GLY A 15 4.69 11.57 17.93
CA GLY A 15 4.33 11.45 16.52
C GLY A 15 5.48 11.05 15.61
N ARG A 16 6.59 10.54 16.15
CA ARG A 16 7.70 9.99 15.39
C ARG A 16 7.49 8.51 15.09
N MET A 17 8.03 8.02 13.97
CA MET A 17 7.91 6.63 13.56
C MET A 17 8.85 5.73 14.39
N ALA A 18 8.26 4.80 15.14
CA ALA A 18 9.00 3.78 15.88
C ALA A 18 9.33 2.57 15.01
N SER A 19 8.36 2.10 14.23
CA SER A 19 8.50 0.94 13.33
C SER A 19 7.43 0.98 12.25
N THR A 20 7.50 0.06 11.30
CA THR A 20 6.37 -0.24 10.41
C THR A 20 5.26 -0.96 11.19
N SER A 21 4.04 -0.99 10.62
CA SER A 21 2.88 -1.67 11.23
C SER A 21 2.73 -3.13 10.81
N GLU A 22 3.71 -3.69 10.09
CA GLU A 22 3.74 -5.12 9.78
C GLU A 22 4.00 -5.98 11.04
N GLU A 23 3.66 -7.26 10.94
CA GLU A 23 3.99 -8.28 11.94
C GLU A 23 4.81 -9.42 11.28
N PRO A 24 6.07 -9.63 11.67
CA PRO A 24 6.84 -8.82 12.62
C PRO A 24 7.14 -7.40 12.08
N PRO A 25 7.34 -6.40 12.97
CA PRO A 25 7.61 -5.04 12.55
C PRO A 25 9.03 -4.90 11.98
N PHE A 26 9.18 -4.06 10.97
CA PHE A 26 10.47 -3.65 10.43
C PHE A 26 10.85 -2.24 10.90
N SER A 27 12.11 -1.86 10.70
CA SER A 27 12.55 -0.50 10.91
C SER A 27 11.78 0.45 9.98
N ALA A 28 11.24 1.53 10.53
CA ALA A 28 10.59 2.57 9.72
C ALA A 28 11.62 3.28 8.83
N PRO A 29 11.20 3.88 7.70
CA PRO A 29 12.05 4.78 6.94
C PRO A 29 12.47 5.96 7.82
N ARG A 30 13.60 6.59 7.53
CA ARG A 30 14.06 7.78 8.28
C ARG A 30 13.09 8.95 8.11
N MET A 31 12.45 9.05 6.94
CA MET A 31 11.45 10.06 6.63
C MET A 31 10.27 9.43 5.88
N PHE A 32 9.07 9.76 6.28
CA PHE A 32 7.84 9.66 5.52
C PHE A 32 7.35 11.07 5.20
N PHE A 33 7.03 11.32 3.95
CA PHE A 33 6.47 12.59 3.50
C PHE A 33 5.29 12.35 2.56
N GLY A 34 4.10 12.66 3.03
CA GLY A 34 2.85 12.52 2.28
C GLY A 34 2.32 13.86 1.81
N ARG A 35 2.02 14.00 0.52
CA ARG A 35 1.54 15.21 -0.14
C ARG A 35 0.12 15.03 -0.63
N THR A 36 -0.73 16.02 -0.38
CA THR A 36 -2.09 16.09 -0.93
C THR A 36 -2.36 17.51 -1.42
N ALA A 37 -3.41 17.69 -2.23
CA ALA A 37 -3.84 19.04 -2.63
C ALA A 37 -4.26 19.92 -1.42
N GLY A 38 -4.66 19.30 -0.31
CA GLY A 38 -5.06 20.00 0.92
C GLY A 38 -3.93 20.23 1.92
N GLY A 39 -2.69 19.88 1.59
CA GLY A 39 -1.52 20.06 2.47
C GLY A 39 -0.70 18.79 2.64
N ASN A 40 0.38 18.91 3.39
CA ASN A 40 1.39 17.88 3.58
C ASN A 40 1.32 17.28 4.99
N VAL A 41 1.81 16.05 5.10
CA VAL A 41 1.97 15.32 6.37
C VAL A 41 3.33 14.66 6.35
N TRP A 42 4.10 14.79 7.43
CA TRP A 42 5.37 14.08 7.52
C TRP A 42 5.53 13.44 8.89
N HIS A 43 6.32 12.39 8.92
CA HIS A 43 6.79 11.73 10.12
C HIS A 43 8.26 11.39 9.95
N LEU A 44 9.03 11.65 10.97
CA LEU A 44 10.47 11.34 11.05
C LEU A 44 10.68 10.16 11.98
N ARG A 45 11.70 9.34 11.71
CA ARG A 45 12.02 8.22 12.57
C ARG A 45 12.51 8.70 13.93
N HIS A 46 12.15 8.01 15.00
CA HIS A 46 12.37 8.42 16.38
C HIS A 46 13.84 8.58 16.77
N ASP A 47 14.75 7.84 16.11
CA ASP A 47 16.19 7.80 16.37
C ASP A 47 17.02 8.83 15.58
N LEU A 48 16.39 9.68 14.76
CA LEU A 48 17.11 10.76 14.08
C LEU A 48 17.68 11.76 15.09
N PRO A 49 18.95 12.21 14.92
CA PRO A 49 19.52 13.27 15.73
C PRO A 49 18.64 14.53 15.75
N GLY A 50 18.53 15.18 16.91
CA GLY A 50 17.64 16.32 17.11
C GLY A 50 17.80 17.43 16.08
N GLU A 51 19.03 17.90 15.86
CA GLU A 51 19.35 18.93 14.84
C GLU A 51 18.93 18.50 13.43
N GLN A 52 19.18 17.23 13.07
CA GLN A 52 18.80 16.71 11.75
C GLN A 52 17.28 16.67 11.59
N ALA A 53 16.57 16.24 12.64
CA ALA A 53 15.12 16.21 12.64
C ALA A 53 14.48 17.62 12.57
N GLU A 54 15.05 18.59 13.25
CA GLU A 54 14.61 19.99 13.20
C GLU A 54 14.82 20.60 11.81
N ASN A 55 16.00 20.36 11.20
CA ASN A 55 16.30 20.81 9.86
C ASN A 55 15.35 20.20 8.81
N LEU A 56 15.06 18.89 8.93
CA LEU A 56 14.09 18.21 8.07
C LEU A 56 12.68 18.76 8.27
N ALA A 57 12.22 18.92 9.51
CA ALA A 57 10.89 19.45 9.79
C ALA A 57 10.70 20.85 9.18
N ALA A 58 11.66 21.75 9.39
CA ALA A 58 11.63 23.10 8.83
C ALA A 58 11.65 23.11 7.30
N LEU A 59 12.33 22.14 6.67
CA LEU A 59 12.35 21.98 5.21
C LEU A 59 10.99 21.49 4.70
N LEU A 60 10.44 20.45 5.29
CA LEU A 60 9.18 19.81 4.89
C LEU A 60 7.96 20.73 5.10
N GLU A 61 7.99 21.57 6.14
CA GLU A 61 6.93 22.55 6.43
C GLU A 61 6.80 23.60 5.33
N ARG A 62 7.89 23.94 4.64
CA ARG A 62 7.91 24.93 3.56
C ARG A 62 7.53 24.36 2.19
N GLU A 63 7.49 23.03 2.06
CA GLU A 63 7.12 22.41 0.80
C GLU A 63 5.65 22.71 0.48
N PRO A 64 5.32 23.22 -0.72
CA PRO A 64 3.95 23.49 -1.09
C PRO A 64 3.11 22.20 -1.17
N PRO A 65 1.78 22.30 -1.02
CA PRO A 65 0.87 21.21 -1.29
C PRO A 65 1.06 20.63 -2.69
N LEU A 66 0.59 19.39 -2.89
CA LEU A 66 0.66 18.72 -4.18
C LEU A 66 -0.12 19.50 -5.24
N GLY A 67 0.59 20.06 -6.22
CA GLY A 67 0.01 20.79 -7.36
C GLY A 67 -0.15 19.90 -8.58
N VAL A 68 0.91 19.17 -8.93
CA VAL A 68 0.93 18.29 -10.11
C VAL A 68 1.25 16.88 -9.67
N GLN A 69 0.38 15.94 -10.07
CA GLN A 69 0.55 14.52 -9.76
C GLN A 69 1.85 13.99 -10.41
N GLY A 70 2.66 13.27 -9.63
CA GLY A 70 3.93 12.72 -10.06
C GLY A 70 5.11 13.70 -10.02
N ALA A 71 4.85 14.98 -9.77
CA ALA A 71 5.94 15.96 -9.64
C ALA A 71 6.81 15.65 -8.40
N GLU A 72 8.12 15.72 -8.60
CA GLU A 72 9.06 15.53 -7.50
C GLU A 72 8.88 16.64 -6.44
N PRO A 73 8.90 16.31 -5.13
CA PRO A 73 8.91 17.33 -4.09
C PRO A 73 10.15 18.22 -4.23
N GLY A 74 9.97 19.54 -4.20
CA GLY A 74 11.09 20.49 -4.31
C GLY A 74 12.11 20.34 -3.18
N CYS A 75 11.65 19.88 -2.01
CA CYS A 75 12.50 19.62 -0.85
C CYS A 75 13.31 18.30 -0.92
N LEU A 76 13.02 17.38 -1.86
CA LEU A 76 13.56 16.02 -1.85
C LEU A 76 15.09 15.98 -1.89
N ALA A 77 15.72 16.70 -2.81
CA ALA A 77 17.18 16.71 -2.93
C ALA A 77 17.85 17.20 -1.64
N GLN A 78 17.32 18.24 -1.02
CA GLN A 78 17.85 18.77 0.23
C GLN A 78 17.60 17.82 1.41
N ALA A 79 16.45 17.15 1.46
CA ALA A 79 16.17 16.12 2.48
C ALA A 79 17.16 14.96 2.40
N ILE A 80 17.49 14.49 1.20
CA ILE A 80 18.52 13.48 0.97
C ILE A 80 19.88 13.95 1.50
N VAL A 81 20.29 15.18 1.22
CA VAL A 81 21.56 15.74 1.70
C VAL A 81 21.59 15.81 3.23
N ILE A 82 20.49 16.23 3.87
CA ILE A 82 20.39 16.27 5.32
C ILE A 82 20.53 14.87 5.91
N LEU A 83 19.80 13.90 5.37
CA LEU A 83 19.82 12.52 5.86
C LEU A 83 21.17 11.84 5.62
N ALA A 84 21.83 12.13 4.52
CA ALA A 84 23.11 11.53 4.15
C ALA A 84 24.30 11.98 5.03
N ARG A 85 24.15 13.01 5.87
CA ARG A 85 25.23 13.50 6.77
C ARG A 85 25.64 12.45 7.80
N ASP A 86 24.69 11.66 8.26
CA ASP A 86 24.87 10.70 9.35
C ASP A 86 25.04 9.27 8.81
N GLN A 87 24.17 8.88 7.90
CA GLN A 87 24.17 7.58 7.26
C GLN A 87 23.79 7.69 5.79
N PRO A 88 24.36 6.89 4.90
CA PRO A 88 23.98 6.87 3.49
C PRO A 88 22.47 6.65 3.32
N VAL A 89 21.87 7.31 2.34
CA VAL A 89 20.52 6.98 1.89
C VAL A 89 20.60 5.71 1.06
N THR A 90 19.86 4.68 1.48
CA THR A 90 19.90 3.35 0.85
C THR A 90 18.75 3.13 -0.13
N ALA A 91 17.60 3.78 0.11
CA ALA A 91 16.44 3.69 -0.76
C ALA A 91 15.58 4.94 -0.69
N ILE A 92 14.96 5.26 -1.82
CA ILE A 92 13.95 6.30 -1.95
C ILE A 92 12.75 5.65 -2.64
N TYR A 93 11.61 5.68 -1.97
CA TYR A 93 10.34 5.29 -2.54
C TYR A 93 9.50 6.53 -2.80
N ARG A 94 8.80 6.57 -3.94
CA ARG A 94 7.80 7.60 -4.25
C ARG A 94 6.64 6.96 -5.01
N GLY A 95 5.42 7.36 -4.65
CA GLY A 95 4.29 6.82 -5.38
C GLY A 95 2.95 7.42 -5.06
N PRO A 96 1.94 7.10 -5.90
CA PRO A 96 0.57 7.52 -5.71
C PRO A 96 -0.10 6.70 -4.62
N ALA A 97 -0.95 7.36 -3.83
CA ALA A 97 -1.80 6.76 -2.83
C ALA A 97 -3.27 6.90 -3.22
N PHE A 98 -3.98 5.78 -3.17
CA PHE A 98 -5.37 5.65 -3.54
C PHE A 98 -6.21 5.12 -2.38
N VAL A 99 -7.51 5.39 -2.44
CA VAL A 99 -8.48 4.89 -1.48
C VAL A 99 -9.70 4.33 -2.21
N PHE A 100 -10.29 3.27 -1.67
CA PHE A 100 -11.57 2.77 -2.10
C PHE A 100 -12.68 3.68 -1.55
N ASP A 101 -13.58 4.15 -2.40
CA ASP A 101 -14.73 4.91 -1.95
C ASP A 101 -15.74 3.98 -1.28
N ALA A 102 -16.13 4.34 -0.04
CA ALA A 102 -17.10 3.59 0.75
C ALA A 102 -18.56 3.82 0.32
N SER A 103 -18.81 4.57 -0.75
CA SER A 103 -20.17 4.89 -1.20
C SER A 103 -20.88 3.65 -1.75
N PRO A 104 -22.11 3.33 -1.28
CA PRO A 104 -22.85 2.13 -1.72
C PRO A 104 -23.12 2.04 -3.23
N GLY A 105 -23.08 3.16 -3.94
CA GLY A 105 -23.28 3.22 -5.41
C GLY A 105 -22.01 2.99 -6.23
N SER A 106 -20.82 3.19 -5.64
CA SER A 106 -19.56 3.01 -6.34
C SER A 106 -19.22 1.53 -6.58
N GLN A 107 -19.65 0.64 -5.68
CA GLN A 107 -19.42 -0.80 -5.81
C GLN A 107 -20.25 -1.44 -6.94
N LEU A 108 -21.48 -0.95 -7.19
CA LEU A 108 -22.35 -1.43 -8.27
C LEU A 108 -21.91 -0.90 -9.64
N ALA A 109 -21.47 0.37 -9.72
CA ALA A 109 -20.98 0.98 -10.96
C ALA A 109 -19.68 0.31 -11.45
N VAL A 110 -18.81 -0.13 -10.55
CA VAL A 110 -17.60 -0.88 -10.89
C VAL A 110 -17.93 -2.26 -11.45
N SER A 111 -18.97 -2.93 -10.92
CA SER A 111 -19.45 -4.22 -11.44
C SER A 111 -20.05 -4.12 -12.85
N GLU A 112 -20.75 -3.02 -13.16
CA GLU A 112 -21.36 -2.79 -14.49
C GLU A 112 -20.39 -2.23 -15.52
N ALA A 113 -19.42 -1.39 -15.11
CA ALA A 113 -18.39 -0.85 -16.00
C ALA A 113 -17.37 -1.92 -16.48
N ILE A 114 -17.20 -3.02 -15.73
CA ILE A 114 -16.35 -4.16 -16.11
C ILE A 114 -16.96 -4.97 -17.28
N GLY A 115 -18.25 -4.78 -17.59
CA GLY A 115 -18.96 -5.57 -18.59
C GLY A 115 -18.69 -5.23 -20.06
N ARG A 116 -17.76 -4.33 -20.42
CA ARG A 116 -17.68 -3.83 -21.81
C ARG A 116 -16.32 -3.77 -22.51
N GLU A 117 -15.22 -4.16 -21.88
CA GLU A 117 -13.99 -4.45 -22.64
C GLU A 117 -13.61 -5.91 -22.46
N ALA A 118 -13.54 -6.62 -23.56
CA ALA A 118 -13.30 -8.07 -23.65
C ALA A 118 -11.94 -8.45 -23.05
N LEU A 119 -11.93 -8.63 -21.73
CA LEU A 119 -11.00 -9.57 -21.11
C LEU A 119 -11.72 -10.92 -21.13
N ASP A 120 -11.04 -11.97 -21.57
CA ASP A 120 -11.54 -13.33 -21.46
C ASP A 120 -12.17 -13.53 -20.08
N PRO A 121 -13.43 -14.03 -19.99
CA PRO A 121 -14.04 -14.24 -18.71
C PRO A 121 -13.14 -15.12 -17.86
N LEU A 122 -12.87 -14.69 -16.61
CA LEU A 122 -12.15 -15.53 -15.63
C LEU A 122 -12.74 -16.94 -15.72
N PRO A 123 -11.91 -17.99 -15.82
CA PRO A 123 -12.45 -19.34 -15.78
C PRO A 123 -13.36 -19.43 -14.53
N ARG A 124 -14.58 -19.92 -14.67
CA ARG A 124 -15.59 -19.99 -13.61
C ARG A 124 -15.11 -20.66 -12.31
N THR A 125 -13.97 -21.35 -12.38
CA THR A 125 -13.29 -22.07 -11.30
C THR A 125 -12.28 -21.21 -10.54
N ALA A 126 -11.97 -19.98 -10.96
CA ALA A 126 -10.89 -19.13 -10.42
C ALA A 126 -11.42 -17.85 -9.75
N SER A 127 -12.49 -17.94 -8.97
CA SER A 127 -13.02 -16.81 -8.18
C SER A 127 -12.17 -16.57 -6.94
N PRO A 128 -11.99 -15.30 -6.52
CA PRO A 128 -11.34 -14.97 -5.25
C PRO A 128 -12.07 -15.61 -4.07
N ARG A 129 -11.31 -16.20 -3.14
CA ARG A 129 -11.83 -16.71 -1.86
C ARG A 129 -10.98 -16.24 -0.70
N ALA A 130 -11.59 -16.05 0.46
CA ALA A 130 -10.86 -15.79 1.70
C ALA A 130 -10.08 -17.04 2.15
N ILE A 131 -8.89 -16.80 2.74
CA ILE A 131 -8.13 -17.83 3.44
C ILE A 131 -7.75 -17.36 4.85
N GLY A 132 -7.80 -18.30 5.81
CA GLY A 132 -7.34 -18.07 7.16
C GLY A 132 -5.86 -18.40 7.36
N GLU A 133 -5.36 -18.14 8.57
CA GLU A 133 -3.95 -18.36 8.94
C GLU A 133 -3.50 -19.82 8.70
N GLY A 134 -4.31 -20.82 9.07
CA GLY A 134 -3.97 -22.23 8.89
C GLY A 134 -3.76 -22.64 7.43
N GLU A 135 -4.48 -22.01 6.51
CA GLU A 135 -4.30 -22.26 5.07
C GLU A 135 -3.04 -21.57 4.53
N THR A 136 -2.65 -20.42 5.06
CA THR A 136 -1.40 -19.75 4.62
C THR A 136 -0.17 -20.60 4.95
N VAL A 137 -0.18 -21.34 6.04
CA VAL A 137 0.87 -22.32 6.37
C VAL A 137 0.93 -23.44 5.31
N ARG A 138 -0.22 -23.98 4.90
CA ARG A 138 -0.31 -25.00 3.86
C ARG A 138 0.28 -24.54 2.54
N PHE A 139 0.06 -23.28 2.16
CA PHE A 139 0.53 -22.71 0.91
C PHE A 139 1.87 -21.97 1.02
N HIS A 140 2.55 -22.03 2.18
CA HIS A 140 3.76 -21.25 2.45
C HIS A 140 4.83 -21.41 1.37
N ARG A 141 5.07 -22.63 0.87
CA ARG A 141 6.05 -22.86 -0.21
C ARG A 141 5.69 -22.06 -1.48
N GLN A 142 4.43 -22.11 -1.90
CA GLN A 142 3.95 -21.39 -3.08
C GLN A 142 4.00 -19.87 -2.87
N LEU A 143 3.65 -19.40 -1.67
CA LEU A 143 3.73 -17.99 -1.30
C LEU A 143 5.17 -17.48 -1.35
N ARG A 144 6.15 -18.30 -0.94
CA ARG A 144 7.58 -17.97 -1.07
C ARG A 144 8.02 -17.79 -2.52
N GLU A 145 7.56 -18.63 -3.43
CA GLU A 145 7.81 -18.49 -4.86
C GLU A 145 7.22 -17.18 -5.43
N MET A 146 6.18 -16.65 -4.79
CA MET A 146 5.58 -15.36 -5.11
C MET A 146 6.23 -14.18 -4.37
N GLY A 147 7.32 -14.40 -3.62
CA GLY A 147 8.07 -13.37 -2.91
C GLY A 147 7.71 -13.17 -1.42
N TRP A 148 6.95 -14.12 -0.82
CA TRP A 148 6.56 -14.06 0.59
C TRP A 148 7.51 -14.88 1.46
N SER A 149 8.17 -14.26 2.42
CA SER A 149 9.15 -14.93 3.27
C SER A 149 8.51 -15.71 4.42
N GLU A 150 7.40 -15.23 4.95
CA GLU A 150 6.72 -15.77 6.13
C GLU A 150 5.24 -16.08 5.85
N PRO A 151 4.64 -17.06 6.55
CA PRO A 151 3.19 -17.27 6.50
C PRO A 151 2.44 -16.02 6.95
N LEU A 152 1.32 -15.73 6.31
CA LEU A 152 0.46 -14.64 6.73
C LEU A 152 -0.14 -14.93 8.12
N ASN A 153 -0.17 -13.92 8.96
CA ASN A 153 -0.70 -13.99 10.32
C ASN A 153 -2.02 -13.21 10.48
N ALA A 154 -2.60 -13.20 11.70
CA ALA A 154 -3.85 -12.52 11.99
C ALA A 154 -3.86 -11.03 11.62
N ALA A 155 -2.74 -10.32 11.83
CA ALA A 155 -2.64 -8.89 11.54
C ALA A 155 -2.74 -8.58 10.04
N GLN A 156 -2.49 -9.58 9.19
CA GLN A 156 -2.54 -9.47 7.73
C GLN A 156 -3.89 -9.87 7.13
N GLN A 157 -4.88 -10.14 7.97
CA GLN A 157 -6.25 -10.43 7.54
C GLN A 157 -7.05 -9.12 7.25
N PRO A 158 -8.02 -9.16 6.32
CA PRO A 158 -8.39 -10.31 5.50
C PRO A 158 -7.35 -10.65 4.44
N CYS A 159 -7.33 -11.91 4.01
CA CYS A 159 -6.51 -12.39 2.90
C CYS A 159 -7.40 -13.11 1.87
N TYR A 160 -7.28 -12.73 0.62
CA TYR A 160 -8.01 -13.31 -0.51
C TYR A 160 -7.05 -13.88 -1.53
N VAL A 161 -7.37 -15.06 -2.03
CA VAL A 161 -6.57 -15.76 -3.06
C VAL A 161 -7.41 -16.17 -4.25
N VAL A 162 -6.75 -16.34 -5.38
CA VAL A 162 -7.24 -17.12 -6.52
C VAL A 162 -6.37 -18.35 -6.68
N GLU A 163 -7.01 -19.50 -6.80
CA GLU A 163 -6.35 -20.77 -7.12
C GLU A 163 -6.64 -21.16 -8.57
N ALA A 164 -5.61 -21.60 -9.27
CA ALA A 164 -5.70 -22.22 -10.58
C ALA A 164 -4.67 -23.35 -10.65
N ASP A 165 -5.02 -24.43 -11.32
CA ASP A 165 -4.15 -25.61 -11.52
C ASP A 165 -3.58 -26.17 -10.19
N GLY A 166 -4.35 -26.08 -9.10
CA GLY A 166 -3.97 -26.57 -7.78
C GLY A 166 -2.96 -25.70 -7.02
N ALA A 167 -2.70 -24.46 -7.51
CA ALA A 167 -1.77 -23.51 -6.91
C ALA A 167 -2.45 -22.16 -6.66
N ILE A 168 -1.96 -21.41 -5.64
CA ILE A 168 -2.31 -20.01 -5.49
C ILE A 168 -1.59 -19.21 -6.59
N VAL A 169 -2.36 -18.50 -7.41
CA VAL A 169 -1.84 -17.73 -8.56
C VAL A 169 -1.95 -16.23 -8.35
N ALA A 170 -2.81 -15.77 -7.44
CA ALA A 170 -2.90 -14.39 -7.01
C ALA A 170 -3.36 -14.32 -5.56
N LEU A 171 -2.89 -13.31 -4.86
CA LEU A 171 -3.35 -13.01 -3.50
C LEU A 171 -3.39 -11.51 -3.24
N CYS A 172 -4.30 -11.10 -2.33
CA CYS A 172 -4.31 -9.79 -1.70
C CYS A 172 -4.55 -9.96 -0.20
N HIS A 173 -3.78 -9.25 0.62
CA HIS A 173 -3.87 -9.29 2.06
C HIS A 173 -3.70 -7.88 2.62
N SER A 174 -3.96 -7.71 3.91
CA SER A 174 -3.63 -6.48 4.63
C SER A 174 -2.11 -6.44 4.90
N SER A 175 -1.34 -5.76 4.06
CA SER A 175 0.12 -5.64 4.25
C SER A 175 0.44 -4.86 5.53
N ARG A 176 -0.38 -3.86 5.82
CA ARG A 176 -0.34 -3.06 7.05
C ARG A 176 -1.75 -2.75 7.52
N SER A 177 -1.95 -2.76 8.82
CA SER A 177 -3.27 -2.57 9.41
C SER A 177 -3.23 -1.67 10.64
N SER A 178 -4.34 -0.99 10.83
CA SER A 178 -4.71 -0.28 12.06
C SER A 178 -6.17 -0.63 12.41
N PRO A 179 -6.67 -0.27 13.59
CA PRO A 179 -8.08 -0.48 13.93
C PRO A 179 -9.07 0.18 12.96
N THR A 180 -8.66 1.21 12.23
CA THR A 180 -9.54 2.02 11.37
C THR A 180 -9.22 1.95 9.88
N ALA A 181 -8.13 1.31 9.48
CA ALA A 181 -7.75 1.20 8.07
C ALA A 181 -6.83 0.01 7.81
N ALA A 182 -6.73 -0.39 6.55
CA ALA A 182 -5.76 -1.37 6.07
C ALA A 182 -5.19 -0.95 4.72
N GLU A 183 -3.93 -1.33 4.47
CA GLU A 183 -3.22 -1.14 3.20
C GLU A 183 -3.13 -2.46 2.46
N ALA A 184 -3.45 -2.48 1.17
CA ALA A 184 -3.38 -3.68 0.34
C ALA A 184 -1.93 -4.10 0.04
N GLY A 185 -1.66 -5.39 0.18
CA GLY A 185 -0.49 -6.04 -0.42
C GLY A 185 -0.96 -7.06 -1.45
N VAL A 186 -0.54 -6.93 -2.70
CA VAL A 186 -1.00 -7.78 -3.80
C VAL A 186 0.17 -8.44 -4.53
N SER A 187 0.01 -9.71 -4.85
CA SER A 187 0.95 -10.45 -5.68
C SER A 187 0.23 -11.36 -6.67
N THR A 188 0.85 -11.57 -7.83
CA THR A 188 0.36 -12.49 -8.87
C THR A 188 1.53 -13.23 -9.48
N ALA A 189 1.42 -14.54 -9.55
CA ALA A 189 2.41 -15.42 -10.16
C ALA A 189 2.69 -14.98 -11.62
N PRO A 190 3.95 -14.97 -12.07
CA PRO A 190 4.35 -14.42 -13.38
C PRO A 190 3.50 -14.91 -14.54
N ASP A 191 3.27 -16.21 -14.63
CA ASP A 191 2.55 -16.86 -15.74
C ASP A 191 1.03 -16.59 -15.74
N TYR A 192 0.53 -16.01 -14.64
CA TYR A 192 -0.89 -15.69 -14.44
C TYR A 192 -1.17 -14.19 -14.44
N ARG A 193 -0.17 -13.35 -14.75
CA ARG A 193 -0.35 -11.90 -14.89
C ARG A 193 -1.20 -11.54 -16.10
N ARG A 194 -1.78 -10.33 -16.08
CA ARG A 194 -2.64 -9.78 -17.15
C ARG A 194 -3.93 -10.59 -17.43
N ARG A 195 -4.34 -11.44 -16.49
CA ARG A 195 -5.58 -12.24 -16.55
C ARG A 195 -6.70 -11.69 -15.64
N GLY A 196 -6.51 -10.51 -15.04
CA GLY A 196 -7.52 -9.89 -14.16
C GLY A 196 -7.50 -10.40 -12.70
N PHE A 197 -6.73 -11.42 -12.36
CA PHE A 197 -6.73 -12.04 -11.02
C PHE A 197 -6.38 -11.05 -9.91
N ALA A 198 -5.37 -10.19 -10.10
CA ALA A 198 -5.00 -9.17 -9.12
C ALA A 198 -6.17 -8.22 -8.80
N ARG A 199 -6.93 -7.79 -9.82
CA ARG A 199 -8.12 -6.93 -9.62
C ARG A 199 -9.16 -7.64 -8.78
N GLY A 200 -9.44 -8.91 -9.06
CA GLY A 200 -10.42 -9.71 -8.34
C GLY A 200 -10.07 -9.85 -6.85
N VAL A 201 -8.83 -10.25 -6.52
CA VAL A 201 -8.42 -10.40 -5.10
C VAL A 201 -8.37 -9.07 -4.37
N VAL A 202 -7.93 -7.97 -5.01
CA VAL A 202 -7.91 -6.64 -4.40
C VAL A 202 -9.33 -6.13 -4.15
N GLN A 203 -10.27 -6.35 -5.07
CA GLN A 203 -11.66 -5.96 -4.91
C GLN A 203 -12.34 -6.72 -3.76
N SER A 204 -12.13 -8.04 -3.67
CA SER A 204 -12.69 -8.87 -2.59
C SER A 204 -12.11 -8.49 -1.23
N TRP A 205 -10.80 -8.27 -1.15
CA TRP A 205 -10.13 -7.79 0.04
C TRP A 205 -10.68 -6.43 0.49
N ALA A 206 -10.81 -5.46 -0.41
CA ALA A 206 -11.31 -4.14 -0.08
C ALA A 206 -12.76 -4.17 0.40
N ALA A 207 -13.61 -4.99 -0.21
CA ALA A 207 -14.99 -5.18 0.21
C ALA A 207 -15.09 -5.67 1.67
N ASP A 208 -14.24 -6.62 2.06
CA ASP A 208 -14.19 -7.15 3.43
C ASP A 208 -13.65 -6.10 4.42
N VAL A 209 -12.56 -5.40 4.07
CA VAL A 209 -12.03 -4.30 4.89
C VAL A 209 -13.10 -3.24 5.15
N ILE A 210 -13.85 -2.82 4.12
CA ILE A 210 -14.90 -1.81 4.21
C ILE A 210 -16.10 -2.34 5.00
N ALA A 211 -16.52 -3.58 4.78
CA ALA A 211 -17.58 -4.22 5.55
C ALA A 211 -17.24 -4.30 7.06
N GLY A 212 -15.95 -4.43 7.39
CA GLY A 212 -15.43 -4.33 8.75
C GLY A 212 -15.34 -2.91 9.31
N GLY A 213 -15.88 -1.90 8.61
CA GLY A 213 -15.88 -0.50 9.04
C GLY A 213 -14.52 0.20 8.92
N ARG A 214 -13.57 -0.36 8.18
CA ARG A 214 -12.23 0.18 7.99
C ARG A 214 -12.07 0.84 6.61
N VAL A 215 -11.15 1.79 6.51
CA VAL A 215 -10.76 2.39 5.23
C VAL A 215 -9.78 1.47 4.51
N ALA A 216 -10.06 1.16 3.24
CA ALA A 216 -9.17 0.39 2.39
C ALA A 216 -8.27 1.33 1.57
N PHE A 217 -6.96 1.26 1.79
CA PHE A 217 -5.94 1.99 1.05
C PHE A 217 -5.22 1.08 0.05
N TYR A 218 -4.71 1.70 -1.00
CA TYR A 218 -3.89 1.08 -2.02
C TYR A 218 -2.82 2.07 -2.46
N SER A 219 -1.55 1.78 -2.21
CA SER A 219 -0.45 2.59 -2.70
C SER A 219 0.53 1.76 -3.54
N THR A 220 1.31 2.43 -4.36
CA THR A 220 2.31 1.77 -5.21
C THR A 220 3.35 2.79 -5.67
N SER A 221 4.50 2.34 -6.17
CA SER A 221 5.49 3.25 -6.71
C SER A 221 5.09 3.78 -8.10
N TRP A 222 5.63 4.94 -8.47
CA TRP A 222 5.44 5.51 -9.81
C TRP A 222 5.99 4.60 -10.91
N GLU A 223 7.01 3.80 -10.64
CA GLU A 223 7.63 2.86 -11.58
C GLU A 223 6.78 1.60 -11.78
N ASN A 224 5.90 1.26 -10.83
CA ASN A 224 5.08 0.06 -10.92
C ASN A 224 3.82 0.29 -11.78
N ALA A 225 4.00 0.31 -13.10
CA ALA A 225 2.91 0.50 -14.06
C ALA A 225 1.79 -0.54 -13.91
N ALA A 226 2.12 -1.79 -13.57
CA ALA A 226 1.14 -2.86 -13.40
C ALA A 226 0.21 -2.57 -12.22
N SER A 227 0.75 -2.17 -11.08
CA SER A 227 -0.04 -1.83 -9.89
C SER A 227 -0.87 -0.56 -10.10
N ARG A 228 -0.33 0.45 -10.80
CA ARG A 228 -1.10 1.66 -11.18
C ARG A 228 -2.27 1.32 -12.13
N ALA A 229 -2.08 0.36 -13.04
CA ALA A 229 -3.15 -0.12 -13.91
C ALA A 229 -4.26 -0.84 -13.12
N ILE A 230 -3.93 -1.55 -12.03
CA ILE A 230 -4.92 -2.14 -11.12
C ILE A 230 -5.74 -1.01 -10.48
N ALA A 231 -5.10 0.01 -9.92
CA ALA A 231 -5.78 1.14 -9.30
C ALA A 231 -6.72 1.87 -10.28
N GLY A 232 -6.24 2.17 -11.48
CA GLY A 232 -7.05 2.79 -12.55
C GLY A 232 -8.20 1.90 -12.99
N GLY A 233 -7.94 0.60 -13.20
CA GLY A 233 -8.97 -0.36 -13.61
C GLY A 233 -10.03 -0.63 -12.54
N LEU A 234 -9.75 -0.37 -11.26
CA LEU A 234 -10.71 -0.43 -10.15
C LEU A 234 -11.37 0.93 -9.87
N GLY A 235 -11.02 1.99 -10.60
CA GLY A 235 -11.55 3.32 -10.39
C GLY A 235 -11.20 3.90 -9.01
N LEU A 236 -10.05 3.53 -8.45
CA LEU A 236 -9.66 4.01 -7.12
C LEU A 236 -9.43 5.51 -7.12
N ARG A 237 -9.89 6.19 -6.08
CA ARG A 237 -9.71 7.62 -5.94
C ARG A 237 -8.29 7.94 -5.47
N PHE A 238 -7.55 8.64 -6.30
CA PHE A 238 -6.27 9.25 -5.92
C PHE A 238 -6.50 10.31 -4.83
N PHE A 239 -5.71 10.29 -3.74
CA PHE A 239 -5.83 11.28 -2.68
C PHE A 239 -4.51 11.96 -2.34
N GLY A 240 -3.41 11.51 -2.91
CA GLY A 240 -2.09 12.09 -2.68
C GLY A 240 -0.96 11.17 -3.11
N GLU A 241 0.23 11.56 -2.72
CA GLU A 241 1.48 10.85 -2.96
C GLU A 241 2.24 10.70 -1.66
N ASP A 242 3.02 9.63 -1.53
CA ASP A 242 3.94 9.48 -0.44
C ASP A 242 5.39 9.27 -0.92
N CYS A 243 6.32 9.70 -0.10
CA CYS A 243 7.75 9.55 -0.30
C CYS A 243 8.37 9.02 0.99
N HIS A 244 9.16 7.96 0.87
CA HIS A 244 9.90 7.37 1.99
C HIS A 244 11.40 7.42 1.68
N ILE A 245 12.21 7.80 2.67
CA ILE A 245 13.69 7.76 2.58
C ILE A 245 14.24 6.87 3.69
N THR A 246 15.01 5.86 3.30
CA THR A 246 15.65 4.91 4.22
C THR A 246 17.14 5.15 4.29
#